data_e75ec89762333654fd86482500c801a0
#
_entry.id   e75ec89762333654fd86482500c801a0
#
_cell.length_a   1.000
_cell.length_b   1.000
_cell.length_c   1.000
_cell.angle_alpha   90.00
_cell.angle_beta   90.00
_cell.angle_gamma   90.00
#
_symmetry.space_group_name_H-M   'P 1'
#
loop_
_entity.id
_entity.type
_entity.pdbx_description
1 polymer ?
#
loop_
_entity_poly.entity_id
_entity_poly.type
_entity_poly.pdbx_seq_one_letter_code
_entity_poly.pdbx_strand_id
1 'polypeptide(L)'
;MLASAACAKAPAPQQPPAPEPAVPPEVLAMYAATEDGGFHVAAIDPKYLTPRNIRQEVDYWTDAPPGSIVVDPWLRFLYLIQPGNRALRYGVAVGRAGTGYAGTATIARKAAWPSWRPTENMIMDQPETYGPLRAGLPGGPGNPLGARALYLHRGNKDTFYRIHGTMDPSSVGKATSAGCIRL
;
A
#
# COMPACT_ATOMS: atom_id res chain seq x y z
N MET A 1 -29.01 0.09 62.15
CA MET A 1 -28.15 -0.04 60.99
C MET A 1 -29.04 -0.34 59.80
N LEU A 2 -29.28 0.65 58.91
CA LEU A 2 -30.06 0.48 57.68
C LEU A 2 -29.09 0.24 56.53
N ALA A 3 -29.16 -0.94 55.89
CA ALA A 3 -28.39 -1.27 54.71
C ALA A 3 -29.11 -0.77 53.46
N SER A 4 -28.52 0.19 52.73
CA SER A 4 -28.98 0.64 51.42
C SER A 4 -28.59 -0.34 50.34
N ALA A 5 -29.55 -1.00 49.72
CA ALA A 5 -29.31 -1.81 48.53
C ALA A 5 -29.28 -0.89 47.29
N ALA A 6 -28.12 -0.79 46.65
CA ALA A 6 -27.95 -0.11 45.35
C ALA A 6 -28.39 -1.05 44.22
N CYS A 7 -29.55 -0.72 43.55
CA CYS A 7 -29.93 -1.40 42.31
C CYS A 7 -28.98 -1.01 41.18
N ALA A 8 -28.12 -1.91 40.75
CA ALA A 8 -27.33 -1.75 39.51
C ALA A 8 -28.27 -1.89 38.31
N LYS A 9 -28.34 -0.83 37.49
CA LYS A 9 -29.09 -0.82 36.22
C LYS A 9 -28.36 -1.73 35.21
N ALA A 10 -29.10 -2.71 34.68
CA ALA A 10 -28.54 -3.57 33.63
C ALA A 10 -28.09 -2.76 32.41
N PRO A 11 -26.96 -3.09 31.76
CA PRO A 11 -26.53 -2.40 30.54
C PRO A 11 -27.59 -2.56 29.45
N ALA A 12 -27.86 -1.48 28.72
CA ALA A 12 -28.78 -1.51 27.58
C ALA A 12 -28.27 -2.50 26.50
N PRO A 13 -29.14 -3.22 25.80
CA PRO A 13 -28.74 -4.11 24.74
C PRO A 13 -27.97 -3.32 23.67
N GLN A 14 -26.75 -3.78 23.35
CA GLN A 14 -25.97 -3.18 22.29
C GLN A 14 -26.65 -3.47 20.94
N GLN A 15 -26.99 -2.41 20.24
CA GLN A 15 -27.52 -2.51 18.88
C GLN A 15 -26.45 -3.13 17.97
N PRO A 16 -26.77 -4.14 17.14
CA PRO A 16 -25.82 -4.70 16.22
C PRO A 16 -25.23 -3.59 15.33
N PRO A 17 -23.94 -3.63 14.97
CA PRO A 17 -23.36 -2.63 14.10
C PRO A 17 -24.15 -2.56 12.79
N ALA A 18 -24.35 -1.33 12.29
CA ALA A 18 -24.97 -1.14 10.99
C ALA A 18 -24.18 -1.90 9.92
N PRO A 19 -24.84 -2.53 8.93
CA PRO A 19 -24.14 -3.21 7.86
C PRO A 19 -23.19 -2.23 7.16
N GLU A 20 -21.96 -2.67 6.93
CA GLU A 20 -21.00 -1.86 6.17
C GLU A 20 -21.58 -1.55 4.79
N PRO A 21 -21.41 -0.31 4.28
CA PRO A 21 -21.90 0.06 2.96
C PRO A 21 -21.28 -0.85 1.91
N ALA A 22 -22.09 -1.41 1.02
CA ALA A 22 -21.63 -2.26 -0.05
C ALA A 22 -20.64 -1.49 -0.95
N VAL A 23 -19.55 -2.16 -1.37
CA VAL A 23 -18.58 -1.56 -2.30
C VAL A 23 -19.27 -1.26 -3.63
N PRO A 24 -19.17 -0.03 -4.17
CA PRO A 24 -19.83 0.35 -5.41
C PRO A 24 -19.39 -0.53 -6.59
N PRO A 25 -20.32 -0.87 -7.54
CA PRO A 25 -20.00 -1.73 -8.68
C PRO A 25 -18.83 -1.24 -9.55
N GLU A 26 -18.68 0.07 -9.73
CA GLU A 26 -17.57 0.68 -10.45
C GLU A 26 -16.21 0.47 -9.75
N VAL A 27 -16.22 0.43 -8.43
CA VAL A 27 -15.02 0.10 -7.65
C VAL A 27 -14.69 -1.38 -7.79
N LEU A 28 -15.70 -2.27 -7.69
CA LEU A 28 -15.49 -3.70 -7.92
C LEU A 28 -14.93 -3.98 -9.32
N ALA A 29 -15.44 -3.30 -10.34
CA ALA A 29 -14.95 -3.41 -11.72
C ALA A 29 -13.48 -2.94 -11.85
N MET A 30 -13.10 -1.86 -11.15
CA MET A 30 -11.73 -1.33 -11.17
C MET A 30 -10.70 -2.32 -10.57
N TYR A 31 -11.11 -3.15 -9.63
CA TYR A 31 -10.28 -4.10 -8.92
C TYR A 31 -10.61 -5.57 -9.24
N ALA A 32 -11.30 -5.79 -10.37
CA ALA A 32 -11.61 -7.12 -10.87
C ALA A 32 -10.35 -7.88 -11.31
N ALA A 33 -10.46 -9.19 -11.41
CA ALA A 33 -9.40 -10.02 -11.96
C ALA A 33 -9.07 -9.61 -13.41
N THR A 34 -7.80 -9.71 -13.77
CA THR A 34 -7.32 -9.38 -15.13
C THR A 34 -6.13 -10.24 -15.52
N GLU A 35 -5.90 -10.38 -16.82
CA GLU A 35 -4.69 -10.97 -17.37
C GLU A 35 -3.69 -9.86 -17.69
N ASP A 36 -2.43 -10.02 -17.28
CA ASP A 36 -1.37 -9.05 -17.53
C ASP A 36 -0.01 -9.72 -17.70
N GLY A 37 0.62 -9.51 -18.84
CA GLY A 37 1.95 -10.05 -19.13
C GLY A 37 2.05 -11.58 -19.08
N GLY A 38 0.96 -12.29 -19.34
CA GLY A 38 0.88 -13.75 -19.28
C GLY A 38 0.61 -14.30 -17.88
N PHE A 39 0.31 -13.44 -16.91
CA PHE A 39 -0.04 -13.83 -15.55
C PHE A 39 -1.48 -13.45 -15.21
N HIS A 40 -2.15 -14.32 -14.48
CA HIS A 40 -3.45 -14.02 -13.88
C HIS A 40 -3.26 -13.14 -12.63
N VAL A 41 -3.87 -11.96 -12.62
CA VAL A 41 -3.97 -11.08 -11.45
C VAL A 41 -5.35 -11.27 -10.86
N ALA A 42 -5.44 -11.85 -9.66
CA ALA A 42 -6.71 -12.09 -9.01
C ALA A 42 -7.41 -10.78 -8.62
N ALA A 43 -8.75 -10.80 -8.58
CA ALA A 43 -9.54 -9.69 -8.05
C ALA A 43 -9.17 -9.41 -6.59
N ILE A 44 -9.24 -8.15 -6.19
CA ILE A 44 -9.05 -7.77 -4.79
C ILE A 44 -10.33 -8.09 -3.99
N ASP A 45 -10.18 -8.80 -2.88
CA ASP A 45 -11.29 -9.10 -1.97
C ASP A 45 -11.96 -7.78 -1.52
N PRO A 46 -13.29 -7.63 -1.67
CA PRO A 46 -14.04 -6.42 -1.34
C PRO A 46 -13.79 -5.88 0.07
N LYS A 47 -13.47 -6.73 1.04
CA LYS A 47 -13.13 -6.29 2.41
C LYS A 47 -11.92 -5.34 2.49
N TYR A 48 -11.04 -5.33 1.48
CA TYR A 48 -9.89 -4.42 1.40
C TYR A 48 -10.19 -3.15 0.61
N LEU A 49 -11.32 -3.09 -0.12
CA LEU A 49 -11.74 -1.97 -0.96
C LEU A 49 -12.46 -0.89 -0.13
N THR A 50 -11.83 -0.44 0.93
CA THR A 50 -12.37 0.64 1.76
C THR A 50 -12.20 2.00 1.07
N PRO A 51 -13.02 3.03 1.40
CA PRO A 51 -12.86 4.38 0.86
C PRO A 51 -11.46 4.97 1.06
N ARG A 52 -10.73 4.47 2.06
CA ARG A 52 -9.35 4.86 2.32
C ARG A 52 -8.36 4.24 1.32
N ASN A 53 -8.56 2.98 0.95
CA ASN A 53 -7.57 2.20 0.21
C ASN A 53 -7.74 2.27 -1.30
N ILE A 54 -8.96 2.53 -1.78
CA ILE A 54 -9.25 2.60 -3.22
C ILE A 54 -8.65 3.85 -3.86
N ARG A 55 -8.36 3.74 -5.18
CA ARG A 55 -7.98 4.88 -6.01
C ARG A 55 -9.14 5.86 -6.12
N GLN A 56 -8.87 7.13 -5.87
CA GLN A 56 -9.85 8.21 -5.97
C GLN A 56 -9.21 9.45 -6.59
N GLU A 57 -10.00 10.19 -7.34
CA GLU A 57 -9.65 11.55 -7.73
C GLU A 57 -10.03 12.50 -6.60
N VAL A 58 -9.09 13.38 -6.21
CA VAL A 58 -9.25 14.32 -5.09
C VAL A 58 -8.72 15.71 -5.47
N ASP A 59 -9.20 16.73 -4.80
CA ASP A 59 -8.58 18.06 -4.84
C ASP A 59 -7.23 18.00 -4.11
N TYR A 60 -6.19 18.57 -4.72
CA TYR A 60 -4.85 18.57 -4.14
C TYR A 60 -4.05 19.78 -4.61
N TRP A 61 -3.83 20.73 -3.71
CA TRP A 61 -3.08 21.96 -3.98
C TRP A 61 -1.60 21.72 -3.68
N THR A 62 -0.76 21.93 -4.68
CA THR A 62 0.69 21.74 -4.58
C THR A 62 1.41 22.47 -5.71
N ASP A 63 2.66 22.87 -5.47
CA ASP A 63 3.55 23.42 -6.51
C ASP A 63 4.24 22.31 -7.33
N ALA A 64 4.06 21.05 -6.97
CA ALA A 64 4.60 19.93 -7.74
C ALA A 64 3.93 19.85 -9.11
N PRO A 65 4.68 19.75 -10.22
CA PRO A 65 4.10 19.73 -11.55
C PRO A 65 3.29 18.45 -11.79
N PRO A 66 2.27 18.48 -12.70
CA PRO A 66 1.54 17.30 -13.12
C PRO A 66 2.47 16.17 -13.56
N GLY A 67 2.12 14.92 -13.19
CA GLY A 67 2.96 13.73 -13.38
C GLY A 67 3.92 13.44 -12.22
N SER A 68 4.08 14.38 -11.27
CA SER A 68 4.79 14.11 -10.03
C SER A 68 4.04 13.17 -9.12
N ILE A 69 4.76 12.44 -8.29
CA ILE A 69 4.20 11.60 -7.21
C ILE A 69 4.60 12.23 -5.87
N VAL A 70 3.61 12.48 -5.03
CA VAL A 70 3.80 12.91 -3.64
C VAL A 70 3.35 11.78 -2.73
N VAL A 71 4.19 11.40 -1.77
CA VAL A 71 3.86 10.36 -0.78
C VAL A 71 3.78 11.00 0.60
N ASP A 72 2.63 10.82 1.26
CA ASP A 72 2.44 11.15 2.66
C ASP A 72 2.54 9.87 3.50
N PRO A 73 3.68 9.63 4.16
CA PRO A 73 3.87 8.42 4.94
C PRO A 73 3.04 8.39 6.23
N TRP A 74 2.61 9.53 6.75
CA TRP A 74 1.80 9.63 7.96
C TRP A 74 0.35 9.26 7.68
N LEU A 75 -0.21 9.87 6.63
CA LEU A 75 -1.55 9.54 6.16
C LEU A 75 -1.58 8.23 5.37
N ARG A 76 -0.43 7.72 4.92
CA ARG A 76 -0.28 6.50 4.09
C ARG A 76 -1.05 6.61 2.79
N PHE A 77 -0.83 7.74 2.12
CA PHE A 77 -1.35 8.01 0.80
C PHE A 77 -0.24 8.32 -0.19
N LEU A 78 -0.47 7.95 -1.42
CA LEU A 78 0.28 8.39 -2.59
C LEU A 78 -0.65 9.20 -3.47
N TYR A 79 -0.16 10.34 -3.96
CA TYR A 79 -0.87 11.25 -4.85
C TYR A 79 -0.10 11.35 -6.17
N LEU A 80 -0.73 10.93 -7.27
CA LEU A 80 -0.25 11.22 -8.61
C LEU A 80 -0.88 12.55 -9.06
N ILE A 81 -0.06 13.57 -9.15
CA ILE A 81 -0.48 14.96 -9.42
C ILE A 81 -1.04 15.06 -10.84
N GLN A 82 -2.22 15.68 -10.97
CA GLN A 82 -2.93 15.94 -12.19
C GLN A 82 -3.01 17.47 -12.43
N PRO A 83 -3.31 17.91 -13.67
CA PRO A 83 -3.62 19.33 -13.92
C PRO A 83 -4.83 19.81 -13.10
N GLY A 84 -4.92 21.13 -12.85
CA GLY A 84 -6.11 21.75 -12.26
C GLY A 84 -6.29 21.50 -10.76
N ASN A 85 -5.19 21.42 -10.00
CA ASN A 85 -5.22 21.16 -8.56
C ASN A 85 -5.93 19.84 -8.18
N ARG A 86 -5.75 18.82 -9.00
CA ARG A 86 -6.28 17.48 -8.80
C ARG A 86 -5.17 16.47 -8.61
N ALA A 87 -5.47 15.37 -7.95
CA ALA A 87 -4.58 14.22 -7.91
C ALA A 87 -5.38 12.90 -7.90
N LEU A 88 -4.77 11.84 -8.42
CA LEU A 88 -5.20 10.48 -8.13
C LEU A 88 -4.54 10.04 -6.83
N ARG A 89 -5.37 9.83 -5.81
CA ARG A 89 -4.94 9.33 -4.50
C ARG A 89 -5.06 7.82 -4.44
N TYR A 90 -4.05 7.19 -3.87
CA TYR A 90 -4.00 5.76 -3.59
C TYR A 90 -3.70 5.54 -2.10
N GLY A 91 -4.38 4.60 -1.46
CA GLY A 91 -3.92 4.07 -0.18
C GLY A 91 -2.64 3.27 -0.40
N VAL A 92 -1.65 3.41 0.50
CA VAL A 92 -0.37 2.70 0.37
C VAL A 92 0.08 2.08 1.68
N ALA A 93 0.83 0.99 1.59
CA ALA A 93 1.67 0.58 2.71
C ALA A 93 3.01 1.31 2.64
N VAL A 94 3.50 1.73 3.80
CA VAL A 94 4.78 2.45 3.93
C VAL A 94 5.73 1.72 4.87
N GLY A 95 6.99 2.15 4.91
CA GLY A 95 7.98 1.65 5.85
C GLY A 95 7.54 1.83 7.30
N ARG A 96 7.95 0.89 8.15
CA ARG A 96 7.85 1.06 9.60
C ARG A 96 8.62 2.32 10.01
N ALA A 97 8.34 2.86 11.20
CA ALA A 97 9.02 4.04 11.72
C ALA A 97 10.55 3.91 11.59
N GLY A 98 11.18 4.93 11.01
CA GLY A 98 12.63 4.98 10.79
C GLY A 98 13.15 4.22 9.56
N THR A 99 12.31 3.50 8.79
CA THR A 99 12.74 2.75 7.60
C THR A 99 12.32 3.38 6.27
N GLY A 100 11.45 4.40 6.30
CA GLY A 100 10.93 5.06 5.10
C GLY A 100 11.96 5.95 4.40
N TYR A 101 11.80 6.08 3.07
CA TYR A 101 12.57 7.06 2.30
C TYR A 101 12.07 8.48 2.60
N ALA A 102 12.99 9.40 2.82
CA ALA A 102 12.70 10.82 2.98
C ALA A 102 13.43 11.66 1.92
N GLY A 103 12.74 12.66 1.38
CA GLY A 103 13.26 13.60 0.38
C GLY A 103 12.77 13.29 -1.03
N THR A 104 13.43 13.92 -2.02
CA THR A 104 13.06 13.83 -3.43
C THR A 104 13.90 12.77 -4.15
N ALA A 105 13.26 12.06 -5.07
CA ALA A 105 13.90 11.08 -5.94
C ALA A 105 13.32 11.15 -7.36
N THR A 106 14.07 10.64 -8.33
CA THR A 106 13.60 10.50 -9.70
C THR A 106 13.23 9.03 -9.95
N ILE A 107 12.12 8.79 -10.66
CA ILE A 107 11.78 7.47 -11.18
C ILE A 107 12.67 7.20 -12.39
N ALA A 108 13.79 6.53 -12.19
CA ALA A 108 14.76 6.27 -13.24
C ALA A 108 14.38 5.06 -14.12
N ARG A 109 13.57 4.13 -13.60
CA ARG A 109 13.13 2.94 -14.32
C ARG A 109 11.73 2.52 -13.88
N LYS A 110 10.93 2.08 -14.85
CA LYS A 110 9.65 1.40 -14.65
C LYS A 110 9.79 -0.04 -15.14
N ALA A 111 9.24 -0.99 -14.41
CA ALA A 111 9.29 -2.40 -14.79
C ALA A 111 7.92 -3.06 -14.62
N ALA A 112 7.54 -3.87 -15.61
CA ALA A 112 6.47 -4.83 -15.53
C ALA A 112 7.04 -6.17 -15.06
N TRP A 113 6.36 -6.82 -14.13
CA TRP A 113 6.73 -8.12 -13.57
C TRP A 113 8.24 -8.22 -13.24
N PRO A 114 8.77 -7.31 -12.40
CA PRO A 114 10.21 -7.25 -12.12
C PRO A 114 10.65 -8.50 -11.36
N SER A 115 11.88 -8.96 -11.61
CA SER A 115 12.54 -9.87 -10.69
C SER A 115 12.87 -9.16 -9.37
N TRP A 116 12.96 -9.90 -8.29
CA TRP A 116 13.29 -9.39 -6.97
C TRP A 116 14.39 -10.21 -6.32
N ARG A 117 15.24 -9.56 -5.55
CA ARG A 117 16.25 -10.19 -4.71
C ARG A 117 16.28 -9.49 -3.36
N PRO A 118 16.38 -10.21 -2.23
CA PRO A 118 16.59 -9.59 -0.94
C PRO A 118 17.93 -8.84 -0.91
N THR A 119 17.97 -7.72 -0.19
CA THR A 119 19.23 -7.04 0.08
C THR A 119 20.04 -7.81 1.12
N GLU A 120 21.37 -7.58 1.18
CA GLU A 120 22.19 -8.22 2.21
C GLU A 120 21.71 -7.86 3.64
N ASN A 121 21.26 -6.62 3.86
CA ASN A 121 20.68 -6.22 5.14
C ASN A 121 19.43 -7.04 5.50
N MET A 122 18.53 -7.28 4.54
CA MET A 122 17.35 -8.12 4.77
C MET A 122 17.76 -9.54 5.17
N ILE A 123 18.78 -10.09 4.52
CA ILE A 123 19.29 -11.44 4.83
C ILE A 123 19.94 -11.47 6.21
N MET A 124 20.70 -10.43 6.57
CA MET A 124 21.31 -10.32 7.91
C MET A 124 20.25 -10.17 9.01
N ASP A 125 19.25 -9.34 8.78
CA ASP A 125 18.20 -9.06 9.78
C ASP A 125 17.25 -10.25 9.98
N GLN A 126 16.98 -11.01 8.92
CA GLN A 126 16.04 -12.15 8.94
C GLN A 126 16.57 -13.31 8.08
N PRO A 127 17.64 -13.98 8.53
CA PRO A 127 18.33 -15.02 7.74
C PRO A 127 17.43 -16.22 7.41
N GLU A 128 16.55 -16.63 8.31
CA GLU A 128 15.62 -17.73 8.10
C GLU A 128 14.60 -17.44 6.99
N THR A 129 14.17 -16.17 6.89
CA THR A 129 13.18 -15.73 5.90
C THR A 129 13.80 -15.48 4.54
N TYR A 130 14.92 -14.76 4.49
CA TYR A 130 15.50 -14.25 3.24
C TYR A 130 16.72 -15.04 2.76
N GLY A 131 17.36 -15.83 3.63
CA GLY A 131 18.50 -16.68 3.25
C GLY A 131 18.18 -17.64 2.11
N PRO A 132 17.07 -18.40 2.17
CA PRO A 132 16.64 -19.27 1.07
C PRO A 132 16.36 -18.53 -0.25
N LEU A 133 16.04 -17.24 -0.18
CA LEU A 133 15.70 -16.39 -1.32
C LEU A 133 16.91 -15.60 -1.86
N ARG A 134 18.13 -15.87 -1.40
CA ARG A 134 19.36 -15.15 -1.82
C ARG A 134 19.58 -15.14 -3.33
N ALA A 135 19.19 -16.21 -4.02
CA ALA A 135 19.25 -16.28 -5.49
C ALA A 135 18.26 -15.32 -6.18
N GLY A 136 17.25 -14.85 -5.45
CA GLY A 136 16.17 -13.99 -5.96
C GLY A 136 14.98 -14.79 -6.48
N LEU A 137 13.95 -14.05 -6.85
CA LEU A 137 12.71 -14.57 -7.43
C LEU A 137 12.50 -13.98 -8.83
N PRO A 138 12.06 -14.75 -9.82
CA PRO A 138 11.63 -14.22 -11.11
C PRO A 138 10.40 -13.33 -10.96
N GLY A 139 10.05 -12.56 -11.98
CA GLY A 139 8.77 -11.86 -12.05
C GLY A 139 7.60 -12.85 -12.05
N GLY A 140 6.50 -12.44 -11.42
CA GLY A 140 5.29 -13.27 -11.36
C GLY A 140 4.47 -13.03 -10.10
N PRO A 141 3.30 -13.70 -9.97
CA PRO A 141 2.37 -13.51 -8.84
C PRO A 141 2.98 -13.81 -7.46
N GLY A 142 3.99 -14.68 -7.39
CA GLY A 142 4.71 -15.00 -6.15
C GLY A 142 5.84 -14.03 -5.78
N ASN A 143 6.01 -12.94 -6.52
CA ASN A 143 7.09 -11.97 -6.31
C ASN A 143 6.62 -10.81 -5.42
N PRO A 144 7.35 -10.44 -4.35
CA PRO A 144 6.95 -9.40 -3.43
C PRO A 144 6.82 -8.00 -4.05
N LEU A 145 7.39 -7.74 -5.24
CA LEU A 145 7.22 -6.47 -5.95
C LEU A 145 5.90 -6.38 -6.74
N GLY A 146 5.18 -7.48 -6.88
CA GLY A 146 3.94 -7.51 -7.66
C GLY A 146 4.15 -7.25 -9.15
N ALA A 147 3.09 -6.83 -9.84
CA ALA A 147 3.09 -6.68 -11.29
C ALA A 147 3.87 -5.46 -11.81
N ARG A 148 4.12 -4.45 -10.99
CA ARG A 148 4.78 -3.20 -11.40
C ARG A 148 5.73 -2.69 -10.32
N ALA A 149 6.86 -2.10 -10.75
CA ALA A 149 7.73 -1.37 -9.85
C ALA A 149 8.32 -0.12 -10.52
N LEU A 150 8.39 0.97 -9.73
CA LEU A 150 9.05 2.23 -10.03
C LEU A 150 10.31 2.30 -9.18
N TYR A 151 11.47 2.43 -9.82
CA TYR A 151 12.77 2.44 -9.17
C TYR A 151 13.20 3.87 -8.90
N LEU A 152 13.44 4.20 -7.64
CA LEU A 152 13.74 5.56 -7.18
C LEU A 152 15.25 5.79 -7.12
N HIS A 153 15.73 6.82 -7.79
CA HIS A 153 17.12 7.23 -7.79
C HIS A 153 17.28 8.64 -7.21
N ARG A 154 18.44 8.87 -6.58
CA ARG A 154 18.92 10.21 -6.22
C ARG A 154 20.16 10.51 -7.09
N GLY A 155 20.00 11.42 -8.05
CA GLY A 155 20.96 11.54 -9.13
C GLY A 155 21.10 10.20 -9.86
N ASN A 156 22.36 9.77 -10.07
CA ASN A 156 22.66 8.49 -10.75
C ASN A 156 22.70 7.27 -9.80
N LYS A 157 22.39 7.44 -8.52
CA LYS A 157 22.46 6.35 -7.54
C LYS A 157 21.08 5.77 -7.27
N ASP A 158 20.97 4.45 -7.36
CA ASP A 158 19.79 3.70 -6.91
C ASP A 158 19.66 3.85 -5.39
N THR A 159 18.48 4.26 -4.93
CA THR A 159 18.18 4.40 -3.51
C THR A 159 17.80 3.08 -2.85
N PHE A 160 17.60 2.02 -3.62
CA PHE A 160 16.98 0.76 -3.21
C PHE A 160 15.52 0.88 -2.74
N TYR A 161 14.94 2.08 -2.74
CA TYR A 161 13.51 2.27 -2.50
C TYR A 161 12.72 2.15 -3.80
N ARG A 162 11.53 1.60 -3.70
CA ARG A 162 10.61 1.34 -4.82
C ARG A 162 9.20 1.77 -4.44
N ILE A 163 8.43 2.15 -5.46
CA ILE A 163 6.98 2.17 -5.42
C ILE A 163 6.53 0.96 -6.24
N HIS A 164 5.80 0.02 -5.66
CA HIS A 164 5.53 -1.26 -6.32
C HIS A 164 4.22 -1.89 -5.87
N GLY A 165 3.75 -2.88 -6.59
CA GLY A 165 2.59 -3.68 -6.22
C GLY A 165 2.82 -4.51 -4.95
N THR A 166 1.79 -5.21 -4.52
CA THR A 166 1.87 -6.15 -3.39
C THR A 166 1.05 -7.41 -3.66
N MET A 167 1.50 -8.53 -3.09
CA MET A 167 0.71 -9.77 -3.01
C MET A 167 -0.19 -9.78 -1.76
N ASP A 168 -0.03 -8.80 -0.87
CA ASP A 168 -0.77 -8.69 0.38
C ASP A 168 -1.60 -7.39 0.41
N PRO A 169 -2.84 -7.42 -0.12
CA PRO A 169 -3.74 -6.27 -0.09
C PRO A 169 -4.05 -5.79 1.34
N SER A 170 -3.96 -6.68 2.32
CA SER A 170 -4.21 -6.34 3.73
C SER A 170 -3.20 -5.37 4.31
N SER A 171 -2.04 -5.24 3.68
CA SER A 171 -0.96 -4.33 4.11
C SER A 171 -1.21 -2.88 3.70
N VAL A 172 -2.06 -2.63 2.68
CA VAL A 172 -2.38 -1.27 2.21
C VAL A 172 -3.03 -0.46 3.32
N GLY A 173 -2.58 0.78 3.50
CA GLY A 173 -2.99 1.65 4.60
C GLY A 173 -2.23 1.44 5.91
N LYS A 174 -1.22 0.54 5.95
CA LYS A 174 -0.43 0.22 7.15
C LYS A 174 1.05 0.61 7.01
N ALA A 175 1.74 0.76 8.14
CA ALA A 175 3.19 0.99 8.20
C ALA A 175 3.91 -0.35 8.50
N THR A 176 4.01 -1.22 7.50
CA THR A 176 4.48 -2.60 7.66
C THR A 176 5.62 -2.98 6.71
N SER A 177 5.98 -2.12 5.74
CA SER A 177 7.05 -2.45 4.80
C SER A 177 8.45 -2.26 5.41
N ALA A 178 9.45 -2.83 4.76
CA ALA A 178 10.85 -2.60 5.10
C ALA A 178 11.40 -1.24 4.57
N GLY A 179 10.49 -0.37 4.05
CA GLY A 179 10.85 0.97 3.57
C GLY A 179 10.20 1.35 2.24
N CYS A 180 9.95 0.41 1.35
CA CYS A 180 9.29 0.65 0.07
C CYS A 180 7.80 1.03 0.23
N ILE A 181 7.26 1.70 -0.79
CA ILE A 181 5.84 2.07 -0.88
C ILE A 181 5.13 0.98 -1.67
N ARG A 182 4.11 0.35 -1.07
CA ARG A 182 3.33 -0.75 -1.69
C ARG A 182 1.89 -0.32 -1.96
N LEU A 183 1.40 -0.66 -3.15
CA LEU A 183 0.02 -0.42 -3.60
C LEU A 183 -0.70 -1.73 -3.87
#